data_d155f445e18d535cca27bb66b83f5541
#
_entry.id   d155f445e18d535cca27bb66b83f5541
#
_cell.length_a   1.000
_cell.length_b   1.000
_cell.length_c   1.000
_cell.angle_alpha   90.00
_cell.angle_beta   90.00
_cell.angle_gamma   90.00
#
_symmetry.space_group_name_H-M   'P 1'
#
loop_
_entity.id
_entity.type
_entity.pdbx_description
1 polymer ?
#
loop_
_entity_poly.entity_id
_entity_poly.type
_entity_poly.pdbx_seq_one_letter_code
_entity_poly.pdbx_strand_id
1 'polypeptide(L)'
;MSTNIELLENILPVAPLKIAAMESCRELGQKVNDYIVSFRENTINEVTESPLYVNYRSNNYLVDCACPRFGTGEAKGVLKETIRGTDLFIMTDVCNYSLTYTVSGHLNHMSPDDHYQDLKRIIAAATGKAHRINVIMPFLYDSRQHKRPKRESLHCALALQALHSMGVANIIPLDAHYPRLTPAIHFTALPRLLRPIQLN
;
A
#
# COMPACT_ATOMS: atom_id res chain seq x y z
N MET A 1 26.79 5.55 11.37
CA MET A 1 25.65 5.88 10.47
C MET A 1 25.92 5.61 8.98
N SER A 2 27.16 5.30 8.55
CA SER A 2 27.48 5.05 7.13
C SER A 2 27.04 3.67 6.62
N THR A 3 26.92 2.67 7.47
CA THR A 3 26.66 1.25 7.09
C THR A 3 25.29 0.96 6.46
N ASN A 4 24.26 1.76 6.71
CA ASN A 4 22.93 1.50 6.14
C ASN A 4 22.77 2.09 4.72
N ILE A 5 23.54 3.10 4.36
CA ILE A 5 23.50 3.73 3.05
C ILE A 5 24.23 2.84 2.04
N GLU A 6 25.40 2.30 2.40
CA GLU A 6 26.17 1.36 1.55
C GLU A 6 25.39 0.07 1.24
N LEU A 7 24.53 -0.40 2.15
CA LEU A 7 23.66 -1.55 1.91
C LEU A 7 22.55 -1.25 0.89
N LEU A 8 22.05 -0.02 0.84
CA LEU A 8 21.02 0.40 -0.11
C LEU A 8 21.58 0.66 -1.51
N GLU A 9 22.84 1.06 -1.61
CA GLU A 9 23.54 1.32 -2.87
C GLU A 9 23.79 0.05 -3.69
N ASN A 10 23.83 -1.12 -3.03
CA ASN A 10 24.10 -2.42 -3.68
C ASN A 10 22.83 -3.25 -3.95
N ILE A 11 21.62 -2.77 -3.61
CA ILE A 11 20.39 -3.52 -3.85
C ILE A 11 19.81 -3.11 -5.21
N LEU A 12 19.83 -4.04 -6.14
CA LEU A 12 19.16 -3.86 -7.43
C LEU A 12 17.65 -3.69 -7.24
N PRO A 13 17.03 -2.72 -7.91
CA PRO A 13 15.57 -2.56 -7.85
C PRO A 13 14.89 -3.78 -8.47
N VAL A 14 13.83 -4.25 -7.84
CA VAL A 14 13.03 -5.39 -8.33
C VAL A 14 12.36 -5.06 -9.67
N ALA A 15 11.86 -3.84 -9.79
CA ALA A 15 11.21 -3.28 -10.97
C ALA A 15 11.10 -1.75 -10.80
N PRO A 16 10.73 -0.99 -11.84
CA PRO A 16 10.46 0.45 -11.70
C PRO A 16 9.41 0.73 -10.64
N LEU A 17 9.73 1.62 -9.70
CA LEU A 17 8.85 2.01 -8.60
C LEU A 17 7.66 2.83 -9.10
N LYS A 18 6.46 2.50 -8.63
CA LYS A 18 5.26 3.33 -8.74
C LYS A 18 4.47 3.31 -7.43
N ILE A 19 3.83 4.43 -7.11
CA ILE A 19 3.06 4.64 -5.88
C ILE A 19 1.64 5.07 -6.24
N ALA A 20 0.65 4.27 -5.93
CA ALA A 20 -0.76 4.63 -6.02
C ALA A 20 -1.25 5.08 -4.64
N ALA A 21 -1.14 6.38 -4.35
CA ALA A 21 -1.68 6.96 -3.13
C ALA A 21 -3.19 7.17 -3.29
N MET A 22 -3.97 6.36 -2.59
CA MET A 22 -5.43 6.52 -2.57
C MET A 22 -5.81 7.86 -1.92
N GLU A 23 -7.03 8.32 -2.15
CA GLU A 23 -7.51 9.62 -1.66
C GLU A 23 -7.26 9.80 -0.16
N SER A 24 -7.45 8.74 0.63
CA SER A 24 -7.23 8.74 2.08
C SER A 24 -5.76 8.92 2.50
N CYS A 25 -4.82 8.70 1.59
CA CYS A 25 -3.38 8.82 1.81
C CYS A 25 -2.69 9.83 0.87
N ARG A 26 -3.43 10.68 0.17
CA ARG A 26 -2.88 11.56 -0.88
C ARG A 26 -1.75 12.45 -0.37
N GLU A 27 -1.95 13.14 0.75
CA GLU A 27 -0.92 14.01 1.33
C GLU A 27 0.33 13.24 1.77
N LEU A 28 0.15 12.09 2.42
CA LEU A 28 1.27 11.23 2.82
C LEU A 28 2.00 10.70 1.59
N GLY A 29 1.27 10.28 0.57
CA GLY A 29 1.84 9.82 -0.69
C GLY A 29 2.68 10.88 -1.39
N GLN A 30 2.23 12.14 -1.39
CA GLN A 30 3.01 13.25 -1.94
C GLN A 30 4.31 13.46 -1.16
N LYS A 31 4.25 13.49 0.16
CA LYS A 31 5.45 13.63 1.01
C LYS A 31 6.45 12.48 0.79
N VAL A 32 5.95 11.25 0.66
CA VAL A 32 6.79 10.08 0.36
C VAL A 32 7.43 10.20 -1.02
N ASN A 33 6.66 10.63 -2.02
CA ASN A 33 7.18 10.88 -3.37
C ASN A 33 8.33 11.89 -3.35
N ASP A 34 8.11 13.04 -2.73
CA ASP A 34 9.09 14.13 -2.69
C ASP A 34 10.37 13.72 -1.95
N TYR A 35 10.21 12.95 -0.87
CA TYR A 35 11.35 12.38 -0.15
C TYR A 35 12.15 11.39 -1.02
N ILE A 36 11.48 10.49 -1.74
CA ILE A 36 12.15 9.50 -2.60
C ILE A 36 12.86 10.19 -3.76
N VAL A 37 12.22 11.20 -4.38
CA VAL A 37 12.84 12.01 -5.43
C VAL A 37 14.14 12.63 -4.93
N SER A 38 14.06 13.39 -3.83
CA SER A 38 15.23 14.03 -3.23
C SER A 38 16.32 13.03 -2.80
N PHE A 39 15.91 11.92 -2.18
CA PHE A 39 16.84 10.88 -1.75
C PHE A 39 17.59 10.27 -2.94
N ARG A 40 16.88 9.93 -4.02
CA ARG A 40 17.48 9.32 -5.20
C ARG A 40 18.33 10.31 -6.03
N GLU A 41 17.99 11.59 -6.03
CA GLU A 41 18.83 12.63 -6.64
C GLU A 41 20.17 12.77 -5.91
N ASN A 42 20.17 12.73 -4.58
CA ASN A 42 21.37 12.96 -3.77
C ASN A 42 22.26 11.71 -3.64
N THR A 43 21.71 10.51 -3.71
CA THR A 43 22.44 9.26 -3.42
C THR A 43 23.20 8.72 -4.63
N ILE A 44 22.83 9.08 -5.86
CA ILE A 44 23.32 8.42 -7.07
C ILE A 44 24.03 9.40 -8.00
N ASN A 45 25.22 9.81 -7.63
CA ASN A 45 26.12 10.50 -8.58
C ASN A 45 27.03 9.53 -9.37
N GLU A 46 27.17 8.26 -8.98
CA GLU A 46 28.19 7.37 -9.54
C GLU A 46 27.68 6.09 -10.25
N VAL A 47 26.38 5.73 -10.16
CA VAL A 47 25.88 4.42 -10.65
C VAL A 47 25.01 4.52 -11.90
N THR A 48 25.02 5.62 -12.61
CA THR A 48 23.98 6.01 -13.58
C THR A 48 24.06 5.40 -14.97
N GLU A 49 25.09 4.64 -15.32
CA GLU A 49 25.26 4.10 -16.68
C GLU A 49 24.73 2.67 -16.88
N SER A 50 24.31 1.99 -15.83
CA SER A 50 23.79 0.63 -15.97
C SER A 50 22.34 0.61 -16.47
N PRO A 51 22.03 -0.23 -17.49
CA PRO A 51 20.65 -0.44 -17.98
C PRO A 51 19.68 -0.89 -16.89
N LEU A 52 20.18 -1.44 -15.78
CA LEU A 52 19.38 -1.91 -14.62
C LEU A 52 18.72 -0.75 -13.87
N TYR A 53 19.24 0.47 -14.01
CA TYR A 53 18.71 1.67 -13.37
C TYR A 53 17.86 2.53 -14.31
N VAL A 54 17.51 2.02 -15.49
CA VAL A 54 16.55 2.70 -16.37
C VAL A 54 15.24 2.91 -15.60
N ASN A 55 14.77 4.16 -15.57
CA ASN A 55 13.63 4.62 -14.78
C ASN A 55 13.80 4.56 -13.23
N TYR A 56 15.02 4.34 -12.73
CA TYR A 56 15.28 4.44 -11.29
C TYR A 56 15.13 5.89 -10.80
N ARG A 57 15.62 6.86 -11.60
CA ARG A 57 15.41 8.28 -11.37
C ARG A 57 14.13 8.72 -12.07
N SER A 58 13.23 9.28 -11.32
CA SER A 58 12.02 9.92 -11.81
C SER A 58 11.76 11.13 -10.93
N ASN A 59 11.26 12.19 -11.49
CA ASN A 59 10.79 13.36 -10.76
C ASN A 59 9.37 13.13 -10.17
N ASN A 60 8.71 12.02 -10.51
CA ASN A 60 7.42 11.64 -9.96
C ASN A 60 7.19 10.13 -10.03
N TYR A 61 6.94 9.51 -8.89
CA TYR A 61 6.61 8.08 -8.76
C TYR A 61 5.10 7.84 -8.57
N LEU A 62 4.31 8.91 -8.35
CA LEU A 62 2.88 8.77 -8.11
C LEU A 62 2.15 8.33 -9.39
N VAL A 63 1.15 7.49 -9.19
CA VAL A 63 0.16 7.08 -10.18
C VAL A 63 -1.20 7.60 -9.71
N ASP A 64 -1.89 8.33 -10.56
CA ASP A 64 -3.24 8.79 -10.24
C ASP A 64 -4.21 7.60 -10.22
N CYS A 65 -4.90 7.44 -9.10
CA CYS A 65 -5.88 6.41 -8.87
C CYS A 65 -7.15 7.00 -8.25
N ALA A 66 -8.29 6.38 -8.54
CA ALA A 66 -9.58 6.83 -8.01
C ALA A 66 -10.56 5.67 -7.84
N CYS A 67 -11.51 5.84 -6.93
CA CYS A 67 -12.64 4.95 -6.76
C CYS A 67 -13.97 5.73 -6.90
N PRO A 68 -14.34 6.16 -8.12
CA PRO A 68 -15.59 6.87 -8.33
C PRO A 68 -16.79 6.01 -7.95
N ARG A 69 -17.73 6.64 -7.20
CA ARG A 69 -18.97 6.00 -6.73
C ARG A 69 -20.08 6.07 -7.78
N PHE A 70 -20.86 5.01 -7.83
CA PHE A 70 -22.17 5.00 -8.49
C PHE A 70 -23.24 5.53 -7.53
N GLY A 71 -24.41 5.88 -8.05
CA GLY A 71 -25.52 6.38 -7.24
C GLY A 71 -26.00 5.42 -6.14
N THR A 72 -25.72 4.13 -6.28
CA THR A 72 -25.98 3.07 -5.29
C THR A 72 -24.95 3.00 -4.17
N GLY A 73 -23.85 3.75 -4.26
CA GLY A 73 -22.73 3.70 -3.30
C GLY A 73 -21.62 2.72 -3.68
N GLU A 74 -21.84 1.84 -4.65
CA GLU A 74 -20.79 1.00 -5.21
C GLU A 74 -19.72 1.85 -5.91
N ALA A 75 -18.52 1.32 -6.05
CA ALA A 75 -17.42 2.03 -6.73
C ALA A 75 -16.69 1.11 -7.70
N LYS A 76 -15.93 1.72 -8.61
CA LYS A 76 -14.95 1.04 -9.47
C LYS A 76 -13.54 1.54 -9.16
N GLY A 77 -12.54 0.64 -9.13
CA GLY A 77 -11.14 1.02 -9.06
C GLY A 77 -10.62 1.46 -10.43
N VAL A 78 -9.95 2.61 -10.48
CA VAL A 78 -9.37 3.17 -11.70
C VAL A 78 -7.93 3.57 -11.46
N LEU A 79 -7.01 3.09 -12.30
CA LEU A 79 -5.65 3.57 -12.44
C LEU A 79 -5.57 4.34 -13.76
N LYS A 80 -5.19 5.61 -13.69
CA LYS A 80 -5.22 6.50 -14.88
C LYS A 80 -3.93 6.45 -15.70
N GLU A 81 -2.90 5.77 -15.18
CA GLU A 81 -1.61 5.60 -15.84
C GLU A 81 -1.25 4.12 -15.95
N THR A 82 -0.29 3.82 -16.82
CA THR A 82 0.24 2.45 -16.93
C THR A 82 1.11 2.10 -15.72
N ILE A 83 0.85 0.90 -15.20
CA ILE A 83 1.61 0.29 -14.10
C ILE A 83 2.25 -1.03 -14.53
N ARG A 84 2.27 -1.28 -15.85
CA ARG A 84 2.75 -2.56 -16.39
C ARG A 84 4.23 -2.76 -16.06
N GLY A 85 4.51 -3.92 -15.47
CA GLY A 85 5.88 -4.32 -15.12
C GLY A 85 6.50 -3.55 -13.97
N THR A 86 5.71 -2.76 -13.20
CA THR A 86 6.24 -1.95 -12.08
C THR A 86 6.16 -2.67 -10.74
N ASP A 87 7.00 -2.27 -9.81
CA ASP A 87 6.86 -2.55 -8.38
C ASP A 87 5.91 -1.50 -7.80
N LEU A 88 4.63 -1.88 -7.67
CA LEU A 88 3.56 -0.98 -7.30
C LEU A 88 3.33 -1.00 -5.79
N PHE A 89 3.36 0.18 -5.17
CA PHE A 89 2.98 0.40 -3.78
C PHE A 89 1.65 1.14 -3.72
N ILE A 90 0.62 0.51 -3.14
CA ILE A 90 -0.69 1.12 -2.94
C ILE A 90 -0.77 1.59 -1.50
N MET A 91 -1.04 2.89 -1.30
CA MET A 91 -1.14 3.50 0.03
C MET A 91 -2.59 3.82 0.35
N THR A 92 -3.06 3.38 1.52
CA THR A 92 -4.42 3.66 2.01
C THR A 92 -4.44 3.86 3.52
N ASP A 93 -5.10 4.92 3.99
CA ASP A 93 -5.45 5.10 5.40
C ASP A 93 -6.93 4.70 5.59
N VAL A 94 -7.14 3.57 6.22
CA VAL A 94 -8.49 3.04 6.48
C VAL A 94 -9.21 3.78 7.60
N CYS A 95 -8.50 4.59 8.39
CA CYS A 95 -9.06 5.37 9.49
C CYS A 95 -9.38 6.82 9.11
N ASN A 96 -9.19 7.21 7.86
CA ASN A 96 -9.50 8.56 7.39
C ASN A 96 -11.02 8.77 7.29
N TYR A 97 -11.61 9.37 8.31
CA TYR A 97 -13.03 9.64 8.39
C TYR A 97 -13.44 10.97 7.75
N SER A 98 -12.49 11.75 7.23
CA SER A 98 -12.77 13.06 6.61
C SER A 98 -13.36 12.95 5.21
N LEU A 99 -13.12 11.84 4.52
CA LEU A 99 -13.63 11.61 3.17
C LEU A 99 -15.11 11.26 3.20
N THR A 100 -15.84 11.79 2.21
CA THR A 100 -17.28 11.61 2.08
C THR A 100 -17.65 11.21 0.66
N TYR A 101 -18.80 10.58 0.52
CA TYR A 101 -19.44 10.28 -0.76
C TYR A 101 -20.96 10.38 -0.63
N THR A 102 -21.63 10.57 -1.76
CA THR A 102 -23.09 10.72 -1.79
C THR A 102 -23.75 9.45 -2.31
N VAL A 103 -24.77 8.98 -1.62
CA VAL A 103 -25.64 7.87 -2.03
C VAL A 103 -27.08 8.37 -1.98
N SER A 104 -27.78 8.30 -3.10
CA SER A 104 -29.19 8.72 -3.20
C SER A 104 -29.46 10.12 -2.62
N GLY A 105 -28.51 11.05 -2.80
CA GLY A 105 -28.59 12.41 -2.29
C GLY A 105 -28.14 12.61 -0.84
N HIS A 106 -27.81 11.55 -0.11
CA HIS A 106 -27.33 11.63 1.27
C HIS A 106 -25.81 11.58 1.35
N LEU A 107 -25.22 12.49 2.11
CA LEU A 107 -23.78 12.53 2.38
C LEU A 107 -23.42 11.46 3.43
N ASN A 108 -22.44 10.62 3.09
CA ASN A 108 -21.92 9.58 3.99
C ASN A 108 -20.42 9.77 4.17
N HIS A 109 -19.93 9.61 5.39
CA HIS A 109 -18.51 9.50 5.66
C HIS A 109 -18.00 8.09 5.30
N MET A 110 -16.80 8.03 4.74
CA MET A 110 -16.17 6.75 4.46
C MET A 110 -15.81 6.04 5.76
N SER A 111 -16.30 4.82 5.92
CA SER A 111 -15.92 3.91 7.00
C SER A 111 -14.59 3.20 6.69
N PRO A 112 -13.96 2.55 7.67
CA PRO A 112 -12.82 1.65 7.43
C PRO A 112 -13.14 0.58 6.38
N ASP A 113 -14.36 0.06 6.35
CA ASP A 113 -14.81 -0.93 5.38
C ASP A 113 -14.87 -0.36 3.97
N ASP A 114 -15.32 0.89 3.81
CA ASP A 114 -15.33 1.58 2.52
C ASP A 114 -13.91 1.73 1.98
N HIS A 115 -12.97 2.19 2.81
CA HIS A 115 -11.57 2.31 2.43
C HIS A 115 -10.93 0.97 2.08
N TYR A 116 -11.20 -0.05 2.87
CA TYR A 116 -10.69 -1.40 2.61
C TYR A 116 -11.29 -1.98 1.32
N GLN A 117 -12.58 -1.76 1.07
CA GLN A 117 -13.20 -2.21 -0.18
C GLN A 117 -12.67 -1.45 -1.40
N ASP A 118 -12.39 -0.15 -1.28
CA ASP A 118 -11.75 0.62 -2.34
C ASP A 118 -10.31 0.17 -2.60
N LEU A 119 -9.56 -0.17 -1.56
CA LEU A 119 -8.24 -0.80 -1.71
C LEU A 119 -8.33 -2.06 -2.58
N LYS A 120 -9.27 -2.96 -2.30
CA LYS A 120 -9.48 -4.17 -3.10
C LYS A 120 -9.80 -3.88 -4.56
N ARG A 121 -10.57 -2.81 -4.83
CA ARG A 121 -10.88 -2.37 -6.20
C ARG A 121 -9.63 -1.91 -6.96
N ILE A 122 -8.75 -1.15 -6.30
CA ILE A 122 -7.48 -0.71 -6.90
C ILE A 122 -6.54 -1.91 -7.12
N ILE A 123 -6.44 -2.83 -6.15
CA ILE A 123 -5.68 -4.08 -6.32
C ILE A 123 -6.20 -4.87 -7.52
N ALA A 124 -7.51 -5.05 -7.64
CA ALA A 124 -8.11 -5.76 -8.78
C ALA A 124 -7.80 -5.08 -10.12
N ALA A 125 -7.77 -3.74 -10.17
CA ALA A 125 -7.37 -3.00 -11.35
C ALA A 125 -5.88 -3.18 -11.70
N ALA A 126 -5.02 -3.46 -10.72
CA ALA A 126 -3.58 -3.64 -10.87
C ALA A 126 -3.16 -5.09 -11.15
N THR A 127 -3.94 -6.06 -10.70
CA THR A 127 -3.63 -7.51 -10.80
C THR A 127 -3.38 -7.93 -12.25
N GLY A 128 -2.31 -8.70 -12.46
CA GLY A 128 -1.88 -9.17 -13.78
C GLY A 128 -1.20 -8.11 -14.66
N LYS A 129 -0.99 -6.89 -14.15
CA LYS A 129 -0.32 -5.80 -14.87
C LYS A 129 0.97 -5.37 -14.16
N ALA A 130 0.92 -5.08 -12.87
CA ALA A 130 2.11 -4.80 -12.08
C ALA A 130 2.99 -6.05 -11.96
N HIS A 131 4.30 -5.87 -11.87
CA HIS A 131 5.25 -6.96 -11.57
C HIS A 131 5.04 -7.47 -10.15
N ARG A 132 4.85 -6.55 -9.20
CA ARG A 132 4.59 -6.83 -7.80
C ARG A 132 3.63 -5.79 -7.24
N ILE A 133 2.75 -6.20 -6.34
CA ILE A 133 1.82 -5.32 -5.64
C ILE A 133 2.15 -5.36 -4.15
N ASN A 134 2.42 -4.20 -3.57
CA ASN A 134 2.63 -4.00 -2.14
C ASN A 134 1.57 -3.03 -1.61
N VAL A 135 1.12 -3.24 -0.38
CA VAL A 135 0.16 -2.36 0.29
C VAL A 135 0.83 -1.70 1.49
N ILE A 136 0.80 -0.37 1.55
CA ILE A 136 1.15 0.40 2.74
C ILE A 136 -0.14 0.86 3.39
N MET A 137 -0.36 0.41 4.61
CA MET A 137 -1.56 0.69 5.40
C MET A 137 -1.11 1.20 6.76
N PRO A 138 -0.97 2.54 6.95
CA PRO A 138 -0.45 3.12 8.18
C PRO A 138 -1.09 2.56 9.43
N PHE A 139 -2.42 2.49 9.46
CA PHE A 139 -3.17 1.76 10.47
C PHE A 139 -3.71 0.45 9.86
N LEU A 140 -3.40 -0.68 10.47
CA LEU A 140 -3.80 -1.99 9.95
C LEU A 140 -5.32 -2.19 10.12
N TYR A 141 -6.02 -2.44 9.02
CA TYR A 141 -7.45 -2.70 9.00
C TYR A 141 -7.81 -3.89 9.93
N ASP A 142 -8.84 -3.70 10.75
CA ASP A 142 -9.31 -4.67 11.74
C ASP A 142 -8.26 -5.20 12.72
N SER A 143 -7.18 -4.47 12.96
CA SER A 143 -6.10 -4.88 13.85
C SER A 143 -6.55 -5.23 15.27
N ARG A 144 -7.70 -4.70 15.72
CA ARG A 144 -8.31 -5.03 17.01
C ARG A 144 -8.98 -6.39 17.04
N GLN A 145 -9.33 -6.95 15.87
CA GLN A 145 -9.94 -8.28 15.69
C GLN A 145 -8.89 -9.37 15.41
N HIS A 146 -7.81 -9.35 16.19
CA HIS A 146 -6.67 -10.27 16.05
C HIS A 146 -6.76 -11.51 16.96
N LYS A 147 -7.77 -11.59 17.83
CA LYS A 147 -8.04 -12.73 18.73
C LYS A 147 -9.49 -13.18 18.59
N ARG A 148 -9.71 -14.46 18.85
CA ARG A 148 -11.05 -15.08 18.85
C ARG A 148 -11.35 -15.69 20.21
N PRO A 149 -11.73 -14.88 21.22
CA PRO A 149 -11.91 -15.39 22.57
C PRO A 149 -13.16 -16.25 22.73
N LYS A 150 -14.17 -16.09 21.87
CA LYS A 150 -15.45 -16.81 21.93
C LYS A 150 -15.98 -17.13 20.51
N ARG A 151 -17.27 -16.95 20.30
CA ARG A 151 -17.94 -17.13 18.99
C ARG A 151 -17.84 -15.84 18.14
N GLU A 152 -16.67 -15.28 18.02
CA GLU A 152 -16.39 -14.04 17.30
C GLU A 152 -15.65 -14.33 16.00
N SER A 153 -15.70 -13.40 15.05
CA SER A 153 -14.89 -13.48 13.83
C SER A 153 -13.43 -13.18 14.12
N LEU A 154 -12.52 -13.74 13.34
CA LEU A 154 -11.11 -13.34 13.29
C LEU A 154 -10.89 -12.49 12.03
N HIS A 155 -11.55 -11.33 11.97
CA HIS A 155 -11.69 -10.59 10.72
C HIS A 155 -10.38 -10.01 10.20
N CYS A 156 -9.46 -9.59 11.08
CA CYS A 156 -8.12 -9.14 10.69
C CYS A 156 -7.39 -10.19 9.83
N ALA A 157 -7.39 -11.46 10.26
CA ALA A 157 -6.73 -12.52 9.51
C ALA A 157 -7.42 -12.79 8.16
N LEU A 158 -8.76 -12.78 8.13
CA LEU A 158 -9.53 -12.95 6.90
C LEU A 158 -9.27 -11.82 5.90
N ALA A 159 -9.19 -10.57 6.39
CA ALA A 159 -8.88 -9.42 5.56
C ALA A 159 -7.48 -9.53 4.93
N LEU A 160 -6.46 -9.86 5.71
CA LEU A 160 -5.11 -10.05 5.21
C LEU A 160 -5.03 -11.21 4.19
N GLN A 161 -5.72 -12.32 4.47
CA GLN A 161 -5.82 -13.45 3.56
C GLN A 161 -6.49 -13.07 2.23
N ALA A 162 -7.53 -12.25 2.27
CA ALA A 162 -8.19 -11.76 1.06
C ALA A 162 -7.25 -10.93 0.19
N LEU A 163 -6.47 -10.01 0.78
CA LEU A 163 -5.47 -9.23 0.05
C LEU A 163 -4.39 -10.14 -0.57
N HIS A 164 -3.90 -11.11 0.19
CA HIS A 164 -2.93 -12.09 -0.33
C HIS A 164 -3.50 -12.89 -1.52
N SER A 165 -4.73 -13.37 -1.41
CA SER A 165 -5.41 -14.12 -2.48
C SER A 165 -5.61 -13.27 -3.75
N MET A 166 -5.65 -11.95 -3.62
CA MET A 166 -5.69 -11.02 -4.75
C MET A 166 -4.31 -10.73 -5.36
N GLY A 167 -3.23 -11.34 -4.85
CA GLY A 167 -1.87 -11.21 -5.38
C GLY A 167 -1.03 -10.12 -4.72
N VAL A 168 -1.42 -9.63 -3.54
CA VAL A 168 -0.57 -8.72 -2.75
C VAL A 168 0.61 -9.49 -2.19
N ALA A 169 1.82 -9.04 -2.51
CA ALA A 169 3.07 -9.66 -2.09
C ALA A 169 3.48 -9.26 -0.66
N ASN A 170 3.29 -7.99 -0.31
CA ASN A 170 3.68 -7.46 1.00
C ASN A 170 2.61 -6.49 1.53
N ILE A 171 2.39 -6.53 2.84
CA ILE A 171 1.56 -5.56 3.56
C ILE A 171 2.45 -4.91 4.62
N ILE A 172 2.53 -3.59 4.60
CA ILE A 172 3.44 -2.78 5.42
C ILE A 172 2.59 -1.85 6.30
N PRO A 173 2.27 -2.24 7.53
CA PRO A 173 1.68 -1.33 8.51
C PRO A 173 2.77 -0.46 9.13
N LEU A 174 2.44 0.78 9.51
CA LEU A 174 3.30 1.63 10.33
C LEU A 174 2.98 1.46 11.82
N ASP A 175 1.68 1.35 12.14
CA ASP A 175 1.20 1.03 13.48
C ASP A 175 0.29 -0.19 13.45
N ALA A 176 0.71 -1.25 14.12
CA ALA A 176 -0.11 -2.43 14.34
C ALA A 176 -0.46 -2.48 15.82
N HIS A 177 -1.73 -2.42 16.15
CA HIS A 177 -2.25 -2.43 17.53
C HIS A 177 -1.67 -3.57 18.40
N TYR A 178 -1.13 -4.61 17.79
CA TYR A 178 -0.49 -5.72 18.49
C TYR A 178 0.77 -6.20 17.76
N PRO A 179 1.96 -6.03 18.37
CA PRO A 179 3.24 -6.40 17.72
C PRO A 179 3.40 -7.91 17.48
N ARG A 180 2.55 -8.76 18.07
CA ARG A 180 2.54 -10.22 17.90
C ARG A 180 1.38 -10.72 17.03
N LEU A 181 1.09 -10.06 15.93
CA LEU A 181 0.18 -10.60 14.91
C LEU A 181 0.70 -11.91 14.28
N THR A 182 1.97 -12.22 14.46
CA THR A 182 2.66 -13.42 13.94
C THR A 182 2.01 -14.75 14.35
N PRO A 183 1.50 -14.98 15.58
CA PRO A 183 0.87 -16.26 15.92
C PRO A 183 -0.58 -16.41 15.41
N ALA A 184 -1.30 -15.32 15.18
CA ALA A 184 -2.67 -15.37 14.65
C ALA A 184 -2.71 -15.61 13.14
N ILE A 185 -1.58 -15.39 12.46
CA ILE A 185 -1.38 -15.59 11.03
C ILE A 185 -0.47 -16.81 10.83
N HIS A 186 -0.83 -17.95 11.42
CA HIS A 186 -0.26 -19.25 11.06
C HIS A 186 -0.82 -19.65 9.69
N PHE A 187 -0.45 -18.91 8.67
CA PHE A 187 -0.62 -19.34 7.28
C PHE A 187 0.76 -19.65 6.71
N THR A 188 0.95 -20.90 6.38
CA THR A 188 2.12 -21.47 5.70
C THR A 188 2.44 -20.83 4.33
N ALA A 189 1.86 -19.68 4.01
CA ALA A 189 1.99 -19.02 2.72
C ALA A 189 1.93 -17.48 2.75
N LEU A 190 2.03 -16.81 3.90
CA LEU A 190 2.18 -15.34 3.88
C LEU A 190 3.64 -14.99 3.62
N PRO A 191 3.98 -14.39 2.46
CA PRO A 191 5.28 -13.81 2.27
C PRO A 191 5.47 -12.69 3.31
N ARG A 192 6.54 -12.77 4.02
CA ARG A 192 7.13 -11.87 5.03
C ARG A 192 6.34 -10.58 5.29
N LEU A 193 5.57 -10.55 6.38
CA LEU A 193 5.26 -9.29 7.06
C LEU A 193 6.61 -8.64 7.42
N LEU A 194 6.93 -7.55 6.76
CA LEU A 194 8.07 -6.73 7.16
C LEU A 194 7.77 -6.23 8.57
N ARG A 195 8.72 -6.41 9.48
CA ARG A 195 8.58 -5.96 10.87
C ARG A 195 8.23 -4.47 10.88
N PRO A 196 7.33 -4.02 11.77
CA PRO A 196 7.07 -2.59 11.93
C PRO A 196 8.40 -1.88 12.20
N ILE A 197 8.62 -0.79 11.51
CA ILE A 197 9.75 0.10 11.77
C ILE A 197 9.47 0.72 13.13
N GLN A 198 10.20 0.30 14.17
CA GLN A 198 10.18 1.02 15.44
C GLN A 198 10.93 2.34 15.21
N LEU A 199 10.17 3.41 15.16
CA LEU A 199 10.72 4.76 15.26
C LEU A 199 11.12 4.98 16.73
N ASN A 200 12.42 4.98 17.00
CA ASN A 200 12.98 5.46 18.27
C ASN A 200 12.96 6.99 18.31
#